data_c83d733a39b6f2b3c1ec7e2d8f783867
#
_entry.id   c83d733a39b6f2b3c1ec7e2d8f783867
#
_cell.length_a   1.000
_cell.length_b   1.000
_cell.length_c   1.000
_cell.angle_alpha   90.00
_cell.angle_beta   90.00
_cell.angle_gamma   90.00
#
_symmetry.space_group_name_H-M   'P 1'
#
loop_
_entity.id
_entity.type
_entity.pdbx_description
1 polymer ?
#
loop_
_entity_poly.entity_id
_entity_poly.type
_entity_poly.pdbx_seq_one_letter_code
_entity_poly.pdbx_strand_id
1 'polypeptide(L)'
;IPVRVKRVPEVSAARVTGAAFEERARNLRYAFLRELQTESSAGNILLAHTADDQVETVLMRILEGAGISGLKGIPRKTSDGIERPMLDTWREDILKYLHKQKIPYRVDKSNFDTRFERNWIRHVLIPLLEKRYGKSVKKRIFALGERFREIDEYLKTSARRWMKRNLKGAVDGRPGAAREKPIDRERMAFPRIPFGKHPSALRMKILQILCFERIGVAPNERLLESMDRLIVSGGPSARLDVGKGAVLICRYDQAILDMSGMTAGTSHEKTVSQAGCPVNIRWEEKGNIPQSGLKRLAKGERAAAFDHGEIHLPLSVRPLRAGDRIRPFGLAAGKKVKEILIDRKVPLEERWGRPVVCDAKGTILWIPGVIRSAHA
;
A
#
# COMPACT_ATOMS: atom_id res chain seq x y z
N ILE A 1 5.78 39.78 22.60
CA ILE A 1 5.88 38.37 22.14
C ILE A 1 7.30 38.20 21.62
N PRO A 2 8.08 37.22 22.08
CA PRO A 2 9.43 36.97 21.56
C PRO A 2 9.36 36.52 20.10
N VAL A 3 10.29 37.10 19.29
CA VAL A 3 10.39 36.78 17.85
C VAL A 3 11.69 36.03 17.60
N ARG A 4 11.62 34.95 16.84
CA ARG A 4 12.77 34.18 16.35
C ARG A 4 12.87 34.34 14.84
N VAL A 5 14.05 34.59 14.33
CA VAL A 5 14.31 34.79 12.89
C VAL A 5 15.44 33.87 12.47
N LYS A 6 15.19 33.07 11.41
CA LYS A 6 16.21 32.24 10.74
C LYS A 6 16.39 32.74 9.31
N ARG A 7 17.60 33.16 8.94
CA ARG A 7 17.95 33.49 7.53
C ARG A 7 18.40 32.21 6.85
N VAL A 8 17.86 31.92 5.66
CA VAL A 8 18.20 30.74 4.88
C VAL A 8 18.77 31.20 3.53
N PRO A 9 20.11 31.35 3.42
CA PRO A 9 20.76 31.81 2.20
C PRO A 9 20.45 30.99 0.95
N GLU A 10 20.26 29.70 1.13
CA GLU A 10 19.98 28.71 0.06
C GLU A 10 18.69 28.99 -0.71
N VAL A 11 17.71 29.64 -0.08
CA VAL A 11 16.45 30.03 -0.74
C VAL A 11 16.65 31.26 -1.62
N SER A 12 17.57 32.17 -1.21
CA SER A 12 17.88 33.39 -1.95
C SER A 12 18.80 33.14 -3.16
N ALA A 13 19.63 32.08 -3.11
CA ALA A 13 20.61 31.75 -4.14
C ALA A 13 20.10 30.79 -5.22
N ALA A 14 19.00 30.09 -4.99
CA ALA A 14 18.50 29.11 -5.93
C ALA A 14 17.75 29.79 -7.09
N ARG A 15 18.21 29.59 -8.33
CA ARG A 15 17.48 29.91 -9.57
C ARG A 15 16.21 29.06 -9.78
N VAL A 16 15.68 28.48 -8.71
CA VAL A 16 14.47 27.64 -8.74
C VAL A 16 13.27 28.57 -8.62
N THR A 17 12.44 28.60 -9.65
CA THR A 17 11.20 29.38 -9.70
C THR A 17 9.99 28.44 -9.71
N GLY A 18 8.82 28.96 -9.29
CA GLY A 18 7.56 28.21 -9.36
C GLY A 18 7.31 27.26 -8.18
N ALA A 19 6.52 26.21 -8.42
CA ALA A 19 6.01 25.28 -7.40
C ALA A 19 7.11 24.61 -6.56
N ALA A 20 8.24 24.28 -7.15
CA ALA A 20 9.38 23.67 -6.44
C ALA A 20 10.03 24.63 -5.42
N PHE A 21 10.04 25.94 -5.72
CA PHE A 21 10.52 26.95 -4.78
C PHE A 21 9.58 27.09 -3.58
N GLU A 22 8.27 27.14 -3.82
CA GLU A 22 7.28 27.25 -2.75
C GLU A 22 7.32 26.02 -1.82
N GLU A 23 7.43 24.83 -2.39
CA GLU A 23 7.53 23.60 -1.62
C GLU A 23 8.81 23.56 -0.76
N ARG A 24 9.95 23.95 -1.34
CA ARG A 24 11.23 24.04 -0.60
C ARG A 24 11.15 25.05 0.53
N ALA A 25 10.65 26.24 0.26
CA ALA A 25 10.48 27.30 1.25
C ALA A 25 9.49 26.86 2.36
N ARG A 26 8.44 26.14 2.00
CA ARG A 26 7.50 25.53 2.94
C ARG A 26 8.22 24.52 3.84
N ASN A 27 8.97 23.59 3.28
CA ASN A 27 9.67 22.55 4.03
C ASN A 27 10.69 23.15 5.03
N LEU A 28 11.47 24.14 4.62
CA LEU A 28 12.40 24.85 5.49
C LEU A 28 11.69 25.56 6.63
N ARG A 29 10.56 26.22 6.36
CA ARG A 29 9.73 26.86 7.38
C ARG A 29 9.20 25.86 8.40
N TYR A 30 8.70 24.69 7.95
CA TYR A 30 8.23 23.67 8.87
C TYR A 30 9.36 23.05 9.69
N ALA A 31 10.53 22.82 9.09
CA ALA A 31 11.72 22.36 9.82
C ALA A 31 12.10 23.34 10.93
N PHE A 32 12.14 24.63 10.63
CA PHE A 32 12.44 25.67 11.62
C PHE A 32 11.39 25.73 12.75
N LEU A 33 10.09 25.62 12.41
CA LEU A 33 9.04 25.57 13.43
C LEU A 33 9.16 24.36 14.34
N ARG A 34 9.63 23.22 13.82
CA ARG A 34 9.90 22.02 14.62
C ARG A 34 11.10 22.16 15.55
N GLU A 35 12.18 22.80 15.06
CA GLU A 35 13.32 23.15 15.89
C GLU A 35 12.85 23.99 17.09
N LEU A 36 12.10 25.06 16.84
CA LEU A 36 11.57 25.94 17.88
C LEU A 36 10.60 25.22 18.83
N GLN A 37 9.75 24.33 18.32
CA GLN A 37 8.85 23.52 19.15
C GLN A 37 9.64 22.67 20.16
N THR A 38 10.72 22.04 19.71
CA THR A 38 11.59 21.24 20.57
C THR A 38 12.32 22.09 21.58
N GLU A 39 12.94 23.20 21.15
CA GLU A 39 13.67 24.12 22.03
C GLU A 39 12.80 24.73 23.14
N SER A 40 11.56 25.07 22.81
CA SER A 40 10.62 25.72 23.73
C SER A 40 9.73 24.72 24.49
N SER A 41 9.86 23.42 24.24
CA SER A 41 8.99 22.37 24.78
C SER A 41 7.50 22.67 24.53
N ALA A 42 7.17 23.31 23.39
CA ALA A 42 5.81 23.70 23.04
C ALA A 42 5.00 22.49 22.58
N GLY A 43 3.77 22.35 23.11
CA GLY A 43 2.89 21.25 22.74
C GLY A 43 2.43 21.28 21.28
N ASN A 44 2.11 22.45 20.76
CA ASN A 44 1.54 22.63 19.41
C ASN A 44 2.18 23.80 18.64
N ILE A 45 2.16 23.69 17.31
CA ILE A 45 2.50 24.77 16.39
C ILE A 45 1.19 25.35 15.86
N LEU A 46 0.96 26.65 16.09
CA LEU A 46 -0.22 27.35 15.58
C LEU A 46 0.11 28.05 14.26
N LEU A 47 -0.72 27.82 13.24
CA LEU A 47 -0.59 28.48 11.94
C LEU A 47 -1.84 29.32 11.66
N ALA A 48 -1.63 30.54 11.19
CA ALA A 48 -2.67 31.53 10.91
C ALA A 48 -3.34 31.37 9.53
N HIS A 49 -3.64 30.12 9.12
CA HIS A 49 -4.45 29.89 7.92
C HIS A 49 -5.91 30.29 8.18
N THR A 50 -6.52 30.90 7.18
CA THR A 50 -7.88 31.47 7.23
C THR A 50 -8.87 30.69 6.37
N ALA A 51 -10.15 31.04 6.42
CA ALA A 51 -11.19 30.48 5.55
C ALA A 51 -10.91 30.79 4.06
N ASP A 52 -10.32 31.95 3.75
CA ASP A 52 -9.89 32.28 2.39
C ASP A 52 -8.78 31.32 1.90
N ASP A 53 -7.80 30.98 2.75
CA ASP A 53 -6.76 30.00 2.42
C ASP A 53 -7.36 28.61 2.16
N GLN A 54 -8.43 28.23 2.89
CA GLN A 54 -9.15 26.99 2.66
C GLN A 54 -9.83 27.00 1.27
N VAL A 55 -10.51 28.08 0.91
CA VAL A 55 -11.14 28.25 -0.41
C VAL A 55 -10.12 28.13 -1.54
N GLU A 56 -8.99 28.83 -1.41
CA GLU A 56 -7.89 28.75 -2.37
C GLU A 56 -7.40 27.33 -2.55
N THR A 57 -7.17 26.63 -1.45
CA THR A 57 -6.68 25.25 -1.48
C THR A 57 -7.70 24.30 -2.10
N VAL A 58 -8.99 24.44 -1.78
CA VAL A 58 -10.04 23.61 -2.40
C VAL A 58 -10.11 23.83 -3.90
N LEU A 59 -10.02 25.10 -4.37
CA LEU A 59 -9.98 25.42 -5.80
C LEU A 59 -8.75 24.80 -6.48
N MET A 60 -7.55 24.96 -5.90
CA MET A 60 -6.35 24.32 -6.42
C MET A 60 -6.54 22.80 -6.56
N ARG A 61 -7.08 22.16 -5.54
CA ARG A 61 -7.33 20.71 -5.56
C ARG A 61 -8.36 20.28 -6.59
N ILE A 62 -9.38 21.09 -6.86
CA ILE A 62 -10.34 20.85 -7.96
C ILE A 62 -9.63 20.91 -9.32
N LEU A 63 -8.82 21.94 -9.55
CA LEU A 63 -8.08 22.12 -10.79
C LEU A 63 -7.03 21.03 -11.03
N GLU A 64 -6.41 20.51 -9.97
CA GLU A 64 -5.47 19.38 -9.99
C GLU A 64 -6.16 18.03 -10.18
N GLY A 65 -7.50 17.94 -10.14
CA GLY A 65 -8.24 16.68 -10.22
C GLY A 65 -8.08 15.80 -8.97
N ALA A 66 -7.92 16.41 -7.79
CA ALA A 66 -7.71 15.66 -6.57
C ALA A 66 -8.98 14.88 -6.15
N GLY A 67 -8.78 13.67 -5.64
CA GLY A 67 -9.86 12.86 -5.07
C GLY A 67 -10.34 13.37 -3.69
N ILE A 68 -11.30 12.64 -3.09
CA ILE A 68 -12.00 13.01 -1.84
C ILE A 68 -11.04 13.50 -0.74
N SER A 69 -9.92 12.79 -0.54
CA SER A 69 -8.94 13.14 0.50
C SER A 69 -8.20 14.46 0.24
N GLY A 70 -8.07 14.88 -1.01
CA GLY A 70 -7.48 16.17 -1.37
C GLY A 70 -8.49 17.32 -1.26
N LEU A 71 -9.73 17.09 -1.69
CA LEU A 71 -10.80 18.10 -1.75
C LEU A 71 -11.25 18.62 -0.38
N LYS A 72 -10.95 17.94 0.73
CA LYS A 72 -11.18 18.45 2.09
C LYS A 72 -10.29 19.66 2.44
N GLY A 73 -9.30 19.98 1.60
CA GLY A 73 -8.40 21.14 1.77
C GLY A 73 -7.45 21.02 2.96
N ILE A 74 -7.26 22.13 3.66
CA ILE A 74 -6.30 22.26 4.77
C ILE A 74 -6.84 21.57 6.03
N PRO A 75 -6.09 20.67 6.68
CA PRO A 75 -6.52 20.06 7.95
C PRO A 75 -6.48 21.07 9.10
N ARG A 76 -7.51 21.03 9.97
CA ARG A 76 -7.56 21.88 11.18
C ARG A 76 -6.45 21.55 12.16
N LYS A 77 -6.22 20.25 12.34
CA LYS A 77 -5.17 19.68 13.20
C LYS A 77 -4.50 18.52 12.48
N THR A 78 -3.20 18.39 12.69
CA THR A 78 -2.42 17.27 12.18
C THR A 78 -1.93 16.39 13.33
N SER A 79 -1.64 15.13 13.05
CA SER A 79 -1.13 14.18 14.06
C SER A 79 0.21 14.60 14.67
N ASP A 80 0.94 15.44 13.98
CA ASP A 80 2.24 15.97 14.39
C ASP A 80 2.15 17.33 15.13
N GLY A 81 0.96 17.70 15.65
CA GLY A 81 0.78 18.82 16.55
C GLY A 81 0.68 20.20 15.89
N ILE A 82 0.38 20.27 14.59
CA ILE A 82 0.08 21.56 13.95
C ILE A 82 -1.43 21.83 14.04
N GLU A 83 -1.79 23.02 14.51
CA GLU A 83 -3.18 23.47 14.62
C GLU A 83 -3.42 24.77 13.84
N ARG A 84 -4.64 24.98 13.35
CA ARG A 84 -5.05 26.15 12.57
C ARG A 84 -6.33 26.73 13.13
N PRO A 85 -6.25 27.48 14.23
CA PRO A 85 -7.43 27.96 14.95
C PRO A 85 -8.26 28.96 14.16
N MET A 86 -7.65 29.66 13.19
CA MET A 86 -8.33 30.68 12.38
C MET A 86 -8.94 30.15 11.07
N LEU A 87 -8.95 28.84 10.84
CA LEU A 87 -9.37 28.26 9.56
C LEU A 87 -10.87 28.51 9.23
N ASP A 88 -11.68 28.87 10.21
CA ASP A 88 -13.10 29.26 10.04
C ASP A 88 -13.30 30.76 9.99
N THR A 89 -12.23 31.55 10.16
CA THR A 89 -12.29 33.00 10.21
C THR A 89 -11.95 33.61 8.85
N TRP A 90 -12.83 34.46 8.32
CA TRP A 90 -12.61 35.13 7.06
C TRP A 90 -11.59 36.28 7.21
N ARG A 91 -10.74 36.45 6.20
CA ARG A 91 -9.75 37.54 6.17
C ARG A 91 -10.42 38.92 6.34
N GLU A 92 -11.59 39.13 5.78
CA GLU A 92 -12.36 40.34 5.92
C GLU A 92 -12.71 40.66 7.38
N ASP A 93 -13.09 39.65 8.15
CA ASP A 93 -13.45 39.80 9.56
C ASP A 93 -12.21 40.11 10.42
N ILE A 94 -11.06 39.50 10.08
CA ILE A 94 -9.79 39.82 10.72
C ILE A 94 -9.41 41.29 10.46
N LEU A 95 -9.54 41.75 9.23
CA LEU A 95 -9.23 43.15 8.90
C LEU A 95 -10.17 44.13 9.60
N LYS A 96 -11.48 43.82 9.68
CA LYS A 96 -12.46 44.62 10.45
C LYS A 96 -12.05 44.69 11.93
N TYR A 97 -11.64 43.56 12.52
CA TYR A 97 -11.17 43.55 13.91
C TYR A 97 -9.93 44.39 14.12
N LEU A 98 -8.89 44.28 13.26
CA LEU A 98 -7.66 45.05 13.33
C LEU A 98 -7.95 46.56 13.21
N HIS A 99 -8.81 46.96 12.28
CA HIS A 99 -9.24 48.35 12.14
C HIS A 99 -9.96 48.89 13.38
N LYS A 100 -10.91 48.11 13.91
CA LYS A 100 -11.65 48.45 15.12
C LYS A 100 -10.74 48.63 16.33
N GLN A 101 -9.72 47.77 16.44
CA GLN A 101 -8.75 47.83 17.55
C GLN A 101 -7.55 48.75 17.26
N LYS A 102 -7.52 49.43 16.10
CA LYS A 102 -6.39 50.31 15.65
C LYS A 102 -5.03 49.61 15.67
N ILE A 103 -5.02 48.28 15.39
CA ILE A 103 -3.78 47.50 15.37
C ILE A 103 -3.12 47.66 13.98
N PRO A 104 -1.86 48.14 13.90
CA PRO A 104 -1.18 48.24 12.62
C PRO A 104 -0.79 46.86 12.09
N TYR A 105 -0.89 46.70 10.78
CA TYR A 105 -0.43 45.47 10.08
C TYR A 105 0.34 45.83 8.81
N ARG A 106 1.17 44.91 8.36
CA ARG A 106 1.91 45.04 7.11
C ARG A 106 1.36 44.12 6.05
N VAL A 107 1.39 44.59 4.81
CA VAL A 107 1.03 43.76 3.64
C VAL A 107 2.31 43.46 2.87
N ASP A 108 2.60 42.20 2.69
CA ASP A 108 3.73 41.76 1.90
C ASP A 108 3.41 41.91 0.40
N LYS A 109 4.28 42.65 -0.30
CA LYS A 109 4.11 42.95 -1.73
C LYS A 109 4.16 41.67 -2.59
N SER A 110 4.87 40.61 -2.16
CA SER A 110 4.95 39.35 -2.88
C SER A 110 3.59 38.62 -2.99
N ASN A 111 2.64 38.97 -2.13
CA ASN A 111 1.27 38.42 -2.19
C ASN A 111 0.50 38.86 -3.45
N PHE A 112 0.96 39.85 -4.19
CA PHE A 112 0.31 40.31 -5.43
C PHE A 112 0.92 39.74 -6.70
N ASP A 113 1.97 38.94 -6.59
CA ASP A 113 2.62 38.29 -7.74
C ASP A 113 1.80 37.11 -8.25
N THR A 114 1.02 37.36 -9.31
CA THR A 114 0.12 36.37 -9.91
C THR A 114 0.83 35.27 -10.73
N ARG A 115 2.15 35.30 -10.82
CA ARG A 115 2.93 34.16 -11.36
C ARG A 115 2.82 32.94 -10.46
N PHE A 116 2.53 33.12 -9.18
CA PHE A 116 2.24 32.05 -8.25
C PHE A 116 0.76 31.67 -8.34
N GLU A 117 0.49 30.37 -8.52
CA GLU A 117 -0.84 29.84 -8.74
C GLU A 117 -1.84 30.24 -7.64
N ARG A 118 -1.41 30.19 -6.38
CA ARG A 118 -2.24 30.60 -5.24
C ARG A 118 -2.63 32.08 -5.29
N ASN A 119 -1.69 32.95 -5.66
CA ASN A 119 -1.98 34.38 -5.83
C ASN A 119 -2.88 34.63 -7.03
N TRP A 120 -2.70 33.87 -8.13
CA TRP A 120 -3.59 33.96 -9.28
C TRP A 120 -5.03 33.56 -8.92
N ILE A 121 -5.21 32.47 -8.16
CA ILE A 121 -6.53 32.05 -7.68
C ILE A 121 -7.13 33.17 -6.81
N ARG A 122 -6.38 33.74 -5.89
CA ARG A 122 -6.82 34.82 -4.98
C ARG A 122 -7.21 36.09 -5.70
N HIS A 123 -6.39 36.55 -6.65
CA HIS A 123 -6.53 37.88 -7.24
C HIS A 123 -7.23 37.88 -8.60
N VAL A 124 -7.35 36.75 -9.27
CA VAL A 124 -7.97 36.63 -10.59
C VAL A 124 -9.18 35.70 -10.54
N LEU A 125 -9.00 34.43 -10.19
CA LEU A 125 -10.08 33.43 -10.31
C LEU A 125 -11.21 33.71 -9.32
N ILE A 126 -10.94 33.91 -8.04
CA ILE A 126 -11.97 34.18 -7.03
C ILE A 126 -12.78 35.43 -7.36
N PRO A 127 -12.17 36.58 -7.72
CA PRO A 127 -12.93 37.76 -8.15
C PRO A 127 -13.82 37.52 -9.38
N LEU A 128 -13.36 36.75 -10.36
CA LEU A 128 -14.17 36.35 -11.51
C LEU A 128 -15.39 35.51 -11.10
N LEU A 129 -15.18 34.54 -10.19
CA LEU A 129 -16.28 33.74 -9.65
C LEU A 129 -17.25 34.60 -8.83
N GLU A 130 -16.75 35.53 -8.01
CA GLU A 130 -17.58 36.45 -7.24
C GLU A 130 -18.42 37.36 -8.14
N LYS A 131 -17.82 37.89 -9.21
CA LYS A 131 -18.53 38.70 -10.22
C LYS A 131 -19.66 37.92 -10.89
N ARG A 132 -19.45 36.65 -11.19
CA ARG A 132 -20.45 35.82 -11.91
C ARG A 132 -21.51 35.22 -11.01
N TYR A 133 -21.12 34.78 -9.80
CA TYR A 133 -21.94 33.97 -8.91
C TYR A 133 -22.26 34.64 -7.56
N GLY A 134 -21.80 35.88 -7.36
CA GLY A 134 -21.96 36.65 -6.13
C GLY A 134 -20.95 36.26 -5.04
N LYS A 135 -20.78 37.17 -4.05
CA LYS A 135 -19.81 37.04 -2.94
C LYS A 135 -19.96 35.75 -2.13
N SER A 136 -21.17 35.15 -2.13
CA SER A 136 -21.44 33.88 -1.42
C SER A 136 -20.70 32.67 -2.03
N VAL A 137 -20.10 32.79 -3.23
CA VAL A 137 -19.39 31.68 -3.88
C VAL A 137 -18.25 31.14 -3.01
N LYS A 138 -17.50 32.01 -2.33
CA LYS A 138 -16.44 31.59 -1.38
C LYS A 138 -17.01 30.70 -0.27
N LYS A 139 -18.12 31.11 0.34
CA LYS A 139 -18.78 30.33 1.41
C LYS A 139 -19.25 28.97 0.90
N ARG A 140 -19.75 28.91 -0.34
CA ARG A 140 -20.16 27.62 -0.97
C ARG A 140 -18.96 26.69 -1.22
N ILE A 141 -17.84 27.23 -1.70
CA ILE A 141 -16.61 26.44 -1.90
C ILE A 141 -16.04 25.97 -0.56
N PHE A 142 -16.02 26.82 0.45
CA PHE A 142 -15.65 26.46 1.80
C PHE A 142 -16.51 25.29 2.34
N ALA A 143 -17.82 25.42 2.24
CA ALA A 143 -18.76 24.38 2.67
C ALA A 143 -18.59 23.07 1.90
N LEU A 144 -18.22 23.14 0.61
CA LEU A 144 -17.88 21.96 -0.17
C LEU A 144 -16.66 21.22 0.43
N GLY A 145 -15.61 21.95 0.78
CA GLY A 145 -14.43 21.38 1.46
C GLY A 145 -14.78 20.69 2.78
N GLU A 146 -15.67 21.29 3.59
CA GLU A 146 -16.14 20.68 4.85
C GLU A 146 -16.94 19.39 4.60
N ARG A 147 -17.80 19.35 3.60
CA ARG A 147 -18.51 18.12 3.22
C ARG A 147 -17.56 17.00 2.79
N PHE A 148 -16.52 17.32 2.01
CA PHE A 148 -15.49 16.33 1.67
C PHE A 148 -14.71 15.86 2.90
N ARG A 149 -14.51 16.71 3.88
CA ARG A 149 -13.90 16.35 5.17
C ARG A 149 -14.73 15.31 5.92
N GLU A 150 -16.04 15.55 6.03
CA GLU A 150 -16.97 14.61 6.68
C GLU A 150 -16.99 13.25 5.96
N ILE A 151 -17.04 13.26 4.63
CA ILE A 151 -16.99 12.04 3.80
C ILE A 151 -15.65 11.30 4.01
N ASP A 152 -14.53 12.02 4.02
CA ASP A 152 -13.20 11.43 4.24
C ASP A 152 -13.08 10.77 5.62
N GLU A 153 -13.58 11.39 6.68
CA GLU A 153 -13.58 10.82 8.04
C GLU A 153 -14.51 9.60 8.15
N TYR A 154 -15.67 9.62 7.49
CA TYR A 154 -16.54 8.45 7.41
C TYR A 154 -15.85 7.28 6.70
N LEU A 155 -15.24 7.53 5.53
CA LEU A 155 -14.49 6.52 4.78
C LEU A 155 -13.29 5.99 5.58
N LYS A 156 -12.57 6.86 6.26
CA LYS A 156 -11.43 6.49 7.11
C LYS A 156 -11.84 5.60 8.29
N THR A 157 -12.94 5.94 8.95
CA THR A 157 -13.50 5.13 10.05
C THR A 157 -13.96 3.77 9.54
N SER A 158 -14.65 3.73 8.40
CA SER A 158 -15.13 2.51 7.76
C SER A 158 -13.97 1.63 7.28
N ALA A 159 -12.94 2.25 6.68
CA ALA A 159 -11.73 1.55 6.25
C ALA A 159 -10.98 0.93 7.43
N ARG A 160 -10.76 1.67 8.52
CA ARG A 160 -10.12 1.15 9.73
C ARG A 160 -10.90 0.00 10.37
N ARG A 161 -12.24 0.09 10.37
CA ARG A 161 -13.11 -0.99 10.86
C ARG A 161 -12.96 -2.24 9.99
N TRP A 162 -12.90 -2.08 8.67
CA TRP A 162 -12.68 -3.18 7.75
C TRP A 162 -11.28 -3.78 7.94
N MET A 163 -10.24 -2.96 8.01
CA MET A 163 -8.86 -3.38 8.23
C MET A 163 -8.73 -4.20 9.53
N LYS A 164 -9.32 -3.74 10.63
CA LYS A 164 -9.31 -4.47 11.92
C LYS A 164 -9.91 -5.87 11.82
N ARG A 165 -10.91 -6.08 10.96
CA ARG A 165 -11.59 -7.37 10.80
C ARG A 165 -10.89 -8.31 9.81
N ASN A 166 -10.23 -7.79 8.81
CA ASN A 166 -9.79 -8.56 7.65
C ASN A 166 -8.28 -8.68 7.47
N LEU A 167 -7.49 -7.81 8.12
CA LEU A 167 -6.04 -7.91 8.04
C LEU A 167 -5.56 -8.99 9.01
N LYS A 168 -5.04 -10.09 8.47
CA LYS A 168 -4.34 -11.11 9.24
C LYS A 168 -2.89 -10.66 9.40
N GLY A 169 -2.43 -10.55 10.64
CA GLY A 169 -1.08 -10.07 10.98
C GLY A 169 -1.05 -8.74 11.76
N ALA A 170 -2.17 -8.06 11.95
CA ALA A 170 -2.28 -6.94 12.88
C ALA A 170 -2.65 -7.46 14.28
N VAL A 171 -1.73 -7.32 15.20
CA VAL A 171 -1.80 -7.74 16.59
C VAL A 171 -3.07 -7.24 17.27
N ASP A 172 -4.01 -8.15 17.62
CA ASP A 172 -4.85 -7.96 18.79
C ASP A 172 -4.18 -8.74 19.93
N GLY A 173 -3.63 -8.00 20.89
CA GLY A 173 -3.05 -8.56 22.10
C GLY A 173 -4.12 -9.19 22.99
N ARG A 174 -4.68 -10.33 22.58
CA ARG A 174 -5.49 -11.18 23.46
C ARG A 174 -4.64 -12.34 23.95
N PRO A 175 -4.47 -12.51 25.27
CA PRO A 175 -3.84 -13.70 25.82
C PRO A 175 -4.77 -14.90 25.59
N GLY A 176 -4.32 -15.87 24.80
CA GLY A 176 -5.03 -17.15 24.64
C GLY A 176 -5.24 -17.68 23.23
N ALA A 177 -4.85 -16.99 22.16
CA ALA A 177 -4.91 -17.54 20.81
C ALA A 177 -3.71 -18.46 20.55
N ALA A 178 -4.00 -19.68 20.11
CA ALA A 178 -3.02 -20.72 19.82
C ALA A 178 -1.85 -20.20 18.98
N ARG A 179 -0.65 -20.65 19.30
CA ARG A 179 0.63 -20.34 18.64
C ARG A 179 0.56 -20.63 17.14
N GLU A 180 0.06 -19.67 16.36
CA GLU A 180 0.34 -19.59 14.93
C GLU A 180 1.74 -19.02 14.74
N LYS A 181 2.44 -19.47 13.68
CA LYS A 181 3.81 -19.12 13.29
C LYS A 181 4.15 -17.64 13.49
N PRO A 182 5.42 -17.27 13.74
CA PRO A 182 5.82 -15.88 13.94
C PRO A 182 5.27 -15.04 12.80
N ILE A 183 4.51 -14.00 13.18
CA ILE A 183 3.86 -13.07 12.25
C ILE A 183 4.95 -12.43 11.42
N ASP A 184 4.95 -12.74 10.14
CA ASP A 184 5.82 -12.12 9.16
C ASP A 184 5.46 -10.62 9.10
N ARG A 185 6.21 -9.80 9.82
CA ARG A 185 6.01 -8.33 9.87
C ARG A 185 6.19 -7.68 8.50
N GLU A 186 6.80 -8.39 7.58
CA GLU A 186 7.12 -7.93 6.23
C GLU A 186 6.00 -8.25 5.22
N ARG A 187 5.04 -9.10 5.58
CA ARG A 187 3.92 -9.48 4.70
C ARG A 187 2.58 -9.31 5.38
N MET A 188 1.69 -8.62 4.71
CA MET A 188 0.32 -8.40 5.14
C MET A 188 -0.65 -8.96 4.11
N ALA A 189 -1.56 -9.82 4.53
CA ALA A 189 -2.53 -10.45 3.65
C ALA A 189 -3.96 -10.07 4.03
N PHE A 190 -4.83 -9.92 3.02
CA PHE A 190 -6.26 -9.73 3.20
C PHE A 190 -7.08 -10.38 2.07
N PRO A 191 -8.34 -10.76 2.33
CA PRO A 191 -9.17 -11.48 1.38
C PRO A 191 -9.67 -10.57 0.25
N ARG A 192 -9.47 -11.00 -1.01
CA ARG A 192 -9.85 -10.26 -2.23
C ARG A 192 -11.37 -10.14 -2.40
N ILE A 193 -12.10 -11.25 -2.19
CA ILE A 193 -13.56 -11.28 -2.41
C ILE A 193 -14.30 -10.33 -1.46
N PRO A 194 -14.10 -10.38 -0.14
CA PRO A 194 -14.68 -9.38 0.77
C PRO A 194 -14.28 -7.94 0.45
N PHE A 195 -13.02 -7.72 0.06
CA PHE A 195 -12.55 -6.38 -0.36
C PHE A 195 -13.31 -5.89 -1.60
N GLY A 196 -13.44 -6.71 -2.64
CA GLY A 196 -14.09 -6.35 -3.90
C GLY A 196 -15.59 -6.04 -3.78
N LYS A 197 -16.27 -6.52 -2.72
CA LYS A 197 -17.69 -6.23 -2.47
C LYS A 197 -17.96 -4.80 -2.02
N HIS A 198 -16.94 -4.03 -1.64
CA HIS A 198 -17.10 -2.66 -1.20
C HIS A 198 -17.08 -1.67 -2.38
N PRO A 199 -17.72 -0.49 -2.23
CA PRO A 199 -17.59 0.60 -3.20
C PRO A 199 -16.12 1.01 -3.40
N SER A 200 -15.76 1.43 -4.62
CA SER A 200 -14.40 1.83 -4.98
C SER A 200 -13.81 2.89 -4.04
N ALA A 201 -14.62 3.88 -3.64
CA ALA A 201 -14.20 4.92 -2.71
C ALA A 201 -13.68 4.35 -1.37
N LEU A 202 -14.34 3.31 -0.83
CA LEU A 202 -13.91 2.66 0.41
C LEU A 202 -12.65 1.79 0.16
N ARG A 203 -12.60 1.06 -0.95
CA ARG A 203 -11.45 0.24 -1.31
C ARG A 203 -10.19 1.09 -1.49
N MET A 204 -10.29 2.20 -2.23
CA MET A 204 -9.20 3.15 -2.38
C MET A 204 -8.76 3.75 -1.04
N LYS A 205 -9.71 4.04 -0.14
CA LYS A 205 -9.38 4.54 1.19
C LYS A 205 -8.63 3.52 2.04
N ILE A 206 -9.00 2.24 1.96
CA ILE A 206 -8.28 1.15 2.61
C ILE A 206 -6.84 1.09 2.10
N LEU A 207 -6.65 1.10 0.78
CA LEU A 207 -5.33 1.05 0.14
C LEU A 207 -4.48 2.27 0.50
N GLN A 208 -5.07 3.46 0.50
CA GLN A 208 -4.40 4.70 0.90
C GLN A 208 -3.86 4.62 2.33
N ILE A 209 -4.68 4.14 3.28
CA ILE A 209 -4.29 4.00 4.68
C ILE A 209 -3.20 2.93 4.81
N LEU A 210 -3.33 1.79 4.14
CA LEU A 210 -2.33 0.73 4.14
C LEU A 210 -0.97 1.21 3.65
N CYS A 211 -0.92 1.90 2.51
CA CYS A 211 0.31 2.46 1.97
C CYS A 211 0.95 3.47 2.93
N PHE A 212 0.15 4.37 3.49
CA PHE A 212 0.65 5.38 4.41
C PHE A 212 1.17 4.79 5.72
N GLU A 213 0.38 3.93 6.37
CA GLU A 213 0.70 3.40 7.70
C GLU A 213 1.79 2.31 7.68
N ARG A 214 1.93 1.56 6.57
CA ARG A 214 2.84 0.42 6.47
C ARG A 214 4.10 0.69 5.66
N ILE A 215 3.97 1.46 4.59
CA ILE A 215 5.07 1.73 3.65
C ILE A 215 5.62 3.16 3.86
N GLY A 216 4.84 4.04 4.48
CA GLY A 216 5.18 5.46 4.57
C GLY A 216 5.17 6.16 3.21
N VAL A 217 4.30 5.70 2.30
CA VAL A 217 4.07 6.27 0.97
C VAL A 217 2.67 6.86 0.91
N ALA A 218 2.56 8.08 0.40
CA ALA A 218 1.27 8.68 0.04
C ALA A 218 1.00 8.37 -1.45
N PRO A 219 0.20 7.33 -1.78
CA PRO A 219 -0.04 6.94 -3.15
C PRO A 219 -0.87 8.00 -3.88
N ASN A 220 -0.53 8.27 -5.14
CA ASN A 220 -1.37 9.08 -6.00
C ASN A 220 -2.59 8.28 -6.49
N GLU A 221 -3.55 8.96 -7.12
CA GLU A 221 -4.81 8.34 -7.55
C GLU A 221 -4.58 7.23 -8.58
N ARG A 222 -3.68 7.42 -9.54
CA ARG A 222 -3.33 6.40 -10.55
C ARG A 222 -2.79 5.10 -9.93
N LEU A 223 -1.96 5.23 -8.90
CA LEU A 223 -1.44 4.05 -8.19
C LEU A 223 -2.55 3.34 -7.42
N LEU A 224 -3.42 4.09 -6.74
CA LEU A 224 -4.59 3.52 -6.03
C LEU A 224 -5.53 2.79 -6.98
N GLU A 225 -5.84 3.36 -8.14
CA GLU A 225 -6.65 2.70 -9.18
C GLU A 225 -6.00 1.43 -9.71
N SER A 226 -4.68 1.47 -9.93
CA SER A 226 -3.93 0.30 -10.40
C SER A 226 -3.93 -0.82 -9.36
N MET A 227 -3.75 -0.48 -8.07
CA MET A 227 -3.85 -1.41 -6.96
C MET A 227 -5.27 -2.01 -6.86
N ASP A 228 -6.29 -1.18 -6.92
CA ASP A 228 -7.69 -1.59 -6.84
C ASP A 228 -8.04 -2.55 -7.98
N ARG A 229 -7.71 -2.17 -9.21
CA ARG A 229 -7.91 -3.00 -10.41
C ARG A 229 -7.19 -4.35 -10.31
N LEU A 230 -5.93 -4.33 -9.82
CA LEU A 230 -5.16 -5.54 -9.62
C LEU A 230 -5.84 -6.48 -8.61
N ILE A 231 -6.32 -5.96 -7.48
CA ILE A 231 -6.96 -6.77 -6.44
C ILE A 231 -8.29 -7.31 -6.91
N VAL A 232 -9.11 -6.51 -7.58
CA VAL A 232 -10.48 -6.91 -7.99
C VAL A 232 -10.45 -7.85 -9.19
N SER A 233 -9.66 -7.53 -10.22
CA SER A 233 -9.70 -8.18 -11.53
C SER A 233 -8.40 -8.88 -11.92
N GLY A 234 -7.31 -8.69 -11.17
CA GLY A 234 -6.02 -9.29 -11.49
C GLY A 234 -6.02 -10.80 -11.36
N GLY A 235 -5.30 -11.47 -12.26
CA GLY A 235 -5.09 -12.92 -12.22
C GLY A 235 -4.25 -13.35 -11.00
N PRO A 236 -4.26 -14.65 -10.68
CA PRO A 236 -3.37 -15.19 -9.66
C PRO A 236 -1.91 -14.96 -10.07
N SER A 237 -1.10 -14.46 -9.15
CA SER A 237 0.31 -14.06 -9.34
C SER A 237 0.53 -12.70 -10.02
N ALA A 238 -0.52 -11.90 -10.24
CA ALA A 238 -0.35 -10.52 -10.67
C ALA A 238 0.39 -9.70 -9.60
N ARG A 239 1.30 -8.81 -10.04
CA ARG A 239 2.17 -8.02 -9.15
C ARG A 239 2.17 -6.55 -9.58
N LEU A 240 2.29 -5.67 -8.60
CA LEU A 240 2.40 -4.23 -8.79
C LEU A 240 3.39 -3.66 -7.77
N ASP A 241 4.38 -2.91 -8.23
CA ASP A 241 5.26 -2.13 -7.36
C ASP A 241 4.48 -0.97 -6.74
N VAL A 242 4.56 -0.86 -5.42
CA VAL A 242 3.85 0.19 -4.64
C VAL A 242 4.82 1.29 -4.19
N GLY A 243 6.10 1.09 -4.41
CA GLY A 243 7.18 2.00 -4.03
C GLY A 243 7.93 1.58 -2.78
N LYS A 244 9.12 2.13 -2.59
CA LYS A 244 10.03 1.81 -1.49
C LYS A 244 10.36 0.32 -1.34
N GLY A 245 10.32 -0.45 -2.43
CA GLY A 245 10.57 -1.89 -2.40
C GLY A 245 9.38 -2.74 -1.94
N ALA A 246 8.23 -2.13 -1.69
CA ALA A 246 6.99 -2.85 -1.38
C ALA A 246 6.27 -3.28 -2.67
N VAL A 247 5.75 -4.49 -2.68
CA VAL A 247 5.05 -5.09 -3.84
C VAL A 247 3.68 -5.61 -3.41
N LEU A 248 2.64 -5.23 -4.14
CA LEU A 248 1.30 -5.81 -4.01
C LEU A 248 1.22 -7.06 -4.91
N ILE A 249 0.86 -8.19 -4.33
CA ILE A 249 0.77 -9.49 -5.01
C ILE A 249 -0.64 -10.03 -4.86
N CYS A 250 -1.25 -10.47 -5.98
CA CYS A 250 -2.52 -11.19 -5.93
C CYS A 250 -2.28 -12.70 -5.91
N ARG A 251 -2.89 -13.38 -4.98
CA ARG A 251 -3.12 -14.82 -4.98
C ARG A 251 -4.58 -15.10 -5.31
N TYR A 252 -4.98 -16.38 -5.36
CA TYR A 252 -6.34 -16.77 -5.77
C TYR A 252 -7.44 -16.03 -4.99
N ASP A 253 -7.36 -16.07 -3.67
CA ASP A 253 -8.35 -15.51 -2.74
C ASP A 253 -7.82 -14.34 -1.88
N GLN A 254 -6.52 -14.07 -1.96
CA GLN A 254 -5.84 -13.08 -1.11
C GLN A 254 -5.07 -12.05 -1.93
N ALA A 255 -5.05 -10.83 -1.42
CA ALA A 255 -4.07 -9.81 -1.79
C ALA A 255 -3.02 -9.72 -0.67
N ILE A 256 -1.75 -9.66 -1.05
CA ILE A 256 -0.62 -9.62 -0.14
C ILE A 256 0.19 -8.37 -0.43
N LEU A 257 0.36 -7.55 0.59
CA LEU A 257 1.33 -6.47 0.56
C LEU A 257 2.66 -7.01 1.12
N ASP A 258 3.63 -7.22 0.25
CA ASP A 258 4.96 -7.71 0.59
C ASP A 258 5.91 -6.51 0.73
N MET A 259 6.44 -6.33 1.93
CA MET A 259 7.34 -5.24 2.31
C MET A 259 8.76 -5.73 2.58
N SER A 260 9.09 -6.98 2.28
CA SER A 260 10.42 -7.57 2.52
C SER A 260 11.54 -6.82 1.79
N GLY A 261 11.24 -6.22 0.64
CA GLY A 261 12.18 -5.37 -0.10
C GLY A 261 12.50 -4.02 0.56
N MET A 262 11.74 -3.60 1.58
CA MET A 262 11.97 -2.32 2.27
C MET A 262 13.13 -2.38 3.27
N THR A 263 13.41 -3.56 3.80
CA THR A 263 14.49 -3.80 4.78
C THR A 263 15.84 -4.03 4.12
N ALA A 264 15.86 -4.36 2.82
CA ALA A 264 17.09 -4.49 2.02
C ALA A 264 17.56 -3.10 1.58
N GLY A 265 18.35 -2.43 2.40
CA GLY A 265 19.10 -1.25 1.99
C GLY A 265 19.95 -1.57 0.75
N THR A 266 19.72 -0.78 -0.30
CA THR A 266 20.56 -0.63 -1.50
C THR A 266 21.72 -1.62 -1.67
N SER A 267 21.44 -2.78 -2.26
CA SER A 267 22.39 -3.51 -3.07
C SER A 267 21.63 -4.24 -4.15
N HIS A 268 21.76 -3.76 -5.39
CA HIS A 268 21.39 -4.51 -6.58
C HIS A 268 22.33 -5.69 -6.72
N GLU A 269 22.09 -6.75 -5.99
CA GLU A 269 22.59 -8.06 -6.33
C GLU A 269 21.42 -8.96 -6.65
N LYS A 270 21.32 -9.31 -7.93
CA LYS A 270 20.55 -10.47 -8.39
C LYS A 270 21.20 -11.73 -7.83
N THR A 271 20.98 -12.00 -6.57
CA THR A 271 21.29 -13.31 -6.01
C THR A 271 20.11 -14.21 -6.31
N VAL A 272 20.18 -14.88 -7.44
CA VAL A 272 19.51 -16.15 -7.61
C VAL A 272 20.24 -17.11 -6.67
N SER A 273 19.83 -17.13 -5.41
CA SER A 273 20.24 -18.20 -4.53
C SER A 273 19.63 -19.48 -5.09
N GLN A 274 20.48 -20.33 -5.63
CA GLN A 274 20.22 -21.75 -5.74
C GLN A 274 20.11 -22.30 -4.31
N ALA A 275 19.03 -22.00 -3.63
CA ALA A 275 18.63 -22.70 -2.44
C ALA A 275 18.16 -24.07 -2.92
N GLY A 276 19.07 -25.05 -2.92
CA GLY A 276 18.71 -26.45 -2.95
C GLY A 276 17.72 -26.65 -1.81
N CYS A 277 16.47 -26.97 -2.15
CA CYS A 277 15.43 -27.26 -1.18
C CYS A 277 15.93 -28.50 -0.38
N PRO A 278 16.23 -28.40 0.93
CA PRO A 278 16.67 -29.55 1.71
C PRO A 278 15.45 -30.43 2.02
N VAL A 279 15.03 -31.22 1.05
CA VAL A 279 14.01 -32.25 1.27
C VAL A 279 14.73 -33.56 1.53
N ASN A 280 14.76 -33.98 2.76
CA ASN A 280 15.19 -35.33 3.14
C ASN A 280 14.08 -36.31 2.81
N ILE A 281 14.23 -37.06 1.72
CA ILE A 281 13.31 -38.14 1.36
C ILE A 281 13.92 -39.45 1.89
N ARG A 282 13.20 -40.11 2.79
CA ARG A 282 13.49 -41.46 3.22
C ARG A 282 12.65 -42.42 2.41
N TRP A 283 13.24 -43.48 1.90
CA TRP A 283 12.50 -44.57 1.26
C TRP A 283 12.84 -45.87 1.95
N GLU A 284 11.88 -46.77 1.98
CA GLU A 284 12.00 -48.10 2.56
C GLU A 284 11.24 -49.09 1.69
N GLU A 285 11.80 -50.29 1.52
CA GLU A 285 11.09 -51.38 0.88
C GLU A 285 10.22 -52.07 1.91
N LYS A 286 8.94 -52.19 1.60
CA LYS A 286 7.99 -52.96 2.42
C LYS A 286 7.39 -54.05 1.57
N GLY A 287 7.37 -55.25 2.10
CA GLY A 287 6.54 -56.33 1.54
C GLY A 287 5.07 -55.91 1.45
N ASN A 288 4.21 -56.74 0.89
CA ASN A 288 2.81 -56.42 0.57
C ASN A 288 2.12 -55.46 1.54
N ILE A 289 1.83 -54.27 1.07
CA ILE A 289 1.08 -53.24 1.82
C ILE A 289 -0.43 -53.51 1.59
N PRO A 290 -1.24 -53.71 2.65
CA PRO A 290 -2.67 -53.94 2.49
C PRO A 290 -3.35 -52.73 1.83
N GLN A 291 -4.42 -52.96 1.04
CA GLN A 291 -5.14 -51.92 0.30
C GLN A 291 -5.60 -50.72 1.18
N SER A 292 -5.93 -51.00 2.46
CA SER A 292 -6.27 -49.94 3.43
C SER A 292 -5.08 -49.02 3.73
N GLY A 293 -3.86 -49.56 3.78
CA GLY A 293 -2.61 -48.82 3.94
C GLY A 293 -2.30 -47.96 2.71
N LEU A 294 -2.49 -48.49 1.50
CA LEU A 294 -2.30 -47.75 0.24
C LEU A 294 -3.28 -46.57 0.10
N LYS A 295 -4.56 -46.77 0.50
CA LYS A 295 -5.55 -45.65 0.51
C LYS A 295 -5.16 -44.54 1.48
N ARG A 296 -4.52 -44.87 2.60
CA ARG A 296 -4.06 -43.89 3.59
C ARG A 296 -2.82 -43.12 3.11
N LEU A 297 -1.89 -43.81 2.45
CA LEU A 297 -0.73 -43.22 1.81
C LEU A 297 -1.11 -42.36 0.59
N ALA A 298 -2.13 -42.77 -0.16
CA ALA A 298 -2.63 -42.03 -1.31
C ALA A 298 -3.26 -40.67 -0.95
N LYS A 299 -3.78 -40.50 0.28
CA LYS A 299 -4.30 -39.24 0.81
C LYS A 299 -3.23 -38.37 1.46
N GLY A 300 -2.02 -38.93 1.71
CA GLY A 300 -0.95 -38.24 2.42
C GLY A 300 -0.11 -37.40 1.47
N GLU A 301 -0.12 -36.09 1.67
CA GLU A 301 0.71 -35.17 0.91
C GLU A 301 2.23 -35.34 1.15
N ARG A 302 2.61 -36.14 2.16
CA ARG A 302 3.99 -36.32 2.64
C ARG A 302 4.60 -37.70 2.42
N ALA A 303 3.83 -38.63 1.87
CA ALA A 303 4.30 -39.98 1.58
C ALA A 303 3.67 -40.50 0.28
N ALA A 304 4.41 -41.32 -0.46
CA ALA A 304 3.94 -41.97 -1.67
C ALA A 304 4.46 -43.42 -1.67
N ALA A 305 3.67 -44.34 -2.19
CA ALA A 305 4.08 -45.76 -2.40
C ALA A 305 4.15 -46.02 -3.90
N PHE A 306 5.11 -46.82 -4.31
CA PHE A 306 5.36 -47.22 -5.70
C PHE A 306 5.60 -48.69 -5.78
N ASP A 307 5.18 -49.32 -6.89
CA ASP A 307 5.52 -50.70 -7.18
C ASP A 307 7.00 -50.79 -7.54
N HIS A 308 7.74 -51.60 -6.79
CA HIS A 308 9.17 -51.80 -7.01
C HIS A 308 9.50 -52.33 -8.42
N GLY A 309 8.57 -53.11 -9.01
CA GLY A 309 8.74 -53.65 -10.37
C GLY A 309 8.57 -52.63 -11.48
N GLU A 310 7.91 -51.49 -11.19
CA GLU A 310 7.64 -50.42 -12.18
C GLU A 310 8.60 -49.22 -12.11
N ILE A 311 9.45 -49.16 -11.07
CA ILE A 311 10.41 -48.05 -10.88
C ILE A 311 11.84 -48.51 -11.09
N HIS A 312 12.70 -47.59 -11.55
CA HIS A 312 14.13 -47.85 -11.78
C HIS A 312 14.96 -47.15 -10.72
N LEU A 313 15.63 -47.94 -9.90
CA LEU A 313 16.58 -47.39 -8.90
C LEU A 313 17.91 -47.02 -9.53
N PRO A 314 18.65 -46.01 -8.99
CA PRO A 314 18.35 -45.26 -7.76
C PRO A 314 17.36 -44.11 -7.99
N LEU A 315 16.62 -43.74 -6.92
CA LEU A 315 15.82 -42.53 -6.94
C LEU A 315 16.64 -41.30 -6.79
N SER A 316 16.26 -40.25 -7.49
CA SER A 316 16.90 -38.95 -7.44
C SER A 316 15.90 -37.84 -7.12
N VAL A 317 16.37 -36.77 -6.50
CA VAL A 317 15.54 -35.59 -6.21
C VAL A 317 16.18 -34.38 -6.90
N ARG A 318 15.37 -33.66 -7.66
CA ARG A 318 15.81 -32.43 -8.35
C ARG A 318 14.74 -31.36 -8.31
N PRO A 319 15.09 -30.08 -8.54
CA PRO A 319 14.11 -29.03 -8.75
C PRO A 319 13.27 -29.30 -10.01
N LEU A 320 12.02 -28.82 -10.00
CA LEU A 320 11.15 -28.81 -11.17
C LEU A 320 11.78 -28.00 -12.31
N ARG A 321 11.66 -28.52 -13.55
CA ARG A 321 12.18 -27.89 -14.77
C ARG A 321 11.04 -27.53 -15.72
N ALA A 322 11.27 -26.53 -16.57
CA ALA A 322 10.34 -26.21 -17.64
C ALA A 322 10.20 -27.38 -18.60
N GLY A 323 8.93 -27.73 -18.93
CA GLY A 323 8.66 -28.88 -19.81
C GLY A 323 8.42 -30.21 -19.07
N ASP A 324 8.65 -30.30 -17.76
CA ASP A 324 8.43 -31.52 -16.99
C ASP A 324 6.99 -32.02 -17.16
N ARG A 325 6.88 -33.33 -17.37
CA ARG A 325 5.61 -34.07 -17.51
C ARG A 325 5.53 -35.21 -16.50
N ILE A 326 4.37 -35.43 -15.96
CA ILE A 326 4.06 -36.58 -15.09
C ILE A 326 2.83 -37.30 -15.62
N ARG A 327 2.76 -38.58 -15.48
CA ARG A 327 1.54 -39.36 -15.74
C ARG A 327 0.79 -39.54 -14.41
N PRO A 328 -0.27 -38.75 -14.16
CA PRO A 328 -0.97 -38.81 -12.88
C PRO A 328 -1.63 -40.16 -12.65
N PHE A 329 -1.72 -40.60 -11.39
CA PHE A 329 -2.46 -41.78 -11.03
C PHE A 329 -3.92 -41.66 -11.49
N GLY A 330 -4.41 -42.69 -12.20
CA GLY A 330 -5.78 -42.72 -12.75
C GLY A 330 -5.95 -42.05 -14.14
N LEU A 331 -4.85 -41.54 -14.76
CA LEU A 331 -4.89 -40.98 -16.11
C LEU A 331 -4.01 -41.77 -17.07
N ALA A 332 -4.52 -42.03 -18.28
CA ALA A 332 -3.79 -42.78 -19.32
C ALA A 332 -2.66 -41.90 -19.95
N ALA A 333 -2.82 -40.60 -20.02
CA ALA A 333 -1.89 -39.68 -20.68
C ALA A 333 -1.07 -38.81 -19.69
N GLY A 334 0.18 -38.54 -20.07
CA GLY A 334 1.04 -37.63 -19.32
C GLY A 334 0.61 -36.17 -19.45
N LYS A 335 0.50 -35.47 -18.32
CA LYS A 335 0.14 -34.04 -18.23
C LYS A 335 1.37 -33.19 -17.90
N LYS A 336 1.44 -31.96 -18.41
CA LYS A 336 2.53 -31.03 -18.02
C LYS A 336 2.38 -30.69 -16.53
N VAL A 337 3.46 -30.76 -15.79
CA VAL A 337 3.47 -30.46 -14.34
C VAL A 337 2.99 -29.04 -14.07
N LYS A 338 3.35 -28.08 -14.93
CA LYS A 338 2.88 -26.70 -14.85
C LYS A 338 1.35 -26.60 -14.81
N GLU A 339 0.63 -27.35 -15.65
CA GLU A 339 -0.83 -27.34 -15.70
C GLU A 339 -1.43 -27.92 -14.40
N ILE A 340 -0.86 -29.00 -13.89
CA ILE A 340 -1.28 -29.61 -12.63
C ILE A 340 -1.10 -28.64 -11.45
N LEU A 341 0.02 -27.91 -11.43
CA LEU A 341 0.28 -26.92 -10.39
C LEU A 341 -0.69 -25.73 -10.45
N ILE A 342 -1.11 -25.35 -11.66
CA ILE A 342 -2.15 -24.32 -11.87
C ILE A 342 -3.50 -24.84 -11.37
N ASP A 343 -3.91 -26.02 -11.78
CA ASP A 343 -5.18 -26.67 -11.37
C ASP A 343 -5.26 -26.83 -9.85
N ARG A 344 -4.11 -27.13 -9.20
CA ARG A 344 -3.97 -27.24 -7.74
C ARG A 344 -3.77 -25.91 -7.04
N LYS A 345 -3.86 -24.79 -7.75
CA LYS A 345 -3.73 -23.42 -7.23
C LYS A 345 -2.40 -23.16 -6.49
N VAL A 346 -1.31 -23.80 -6.92
CA VAL A 346 0.01 -23.57 -6.36
C VAL A 346 0.53 -22.19 -6.81
N PRO A 347 0.94 -21.31 -5.89
CA PRO A 347 1.49 -19.99 -6.23
C PRO A 347 2.70 -20.09 -7.17
N LEU A 348 2.86 -19.09 -8.05
CA LEU A 348 3.89 -19.10 -9.10
C LEU A 348 5.32 -19.20 -8.52
N GLU A 349 5.58 -18.48 -7.45
CA GLU A 349 6.85 -18.45 -6.73
C GLU A 349 7.23 -19.79 -6.09
N GLU A 350 6.24 -20.61 -5.76
CA GLU A 350 6.46 -21.94 -5.18
C GLU A 350 6.58 -23.04 -6.22
N ARG A 351 6.31 -22.76 -7.51
CA ARG A 351 6.29 -23.81 -8.55
C ARG A 351 7.68 -24.29 -8.91
N TRP A 352 8.60 -23.35 -9.16
CA TRP A 352 9.91 -23.65 -9.71
C TRP A 352 10.93 -24.16 -8.68
N GLY A 353 10.72 -23.90 -7.40
CA GLY A 353 11.54 -24.42 -6.29
C GLY A 353 11.09 -25.77 -5.75
N ARG A 354 10.01 -26.37 -6.28
CA ARG A 354 9.49 -27.63 -5.74
C ARG A 354 10.38 -28.82 -6.14
N PRO A 355 10.66 -29.72 -5.17
CA PRO A 355 11.34 -30.95 -5.46
C PRO A 355 10.45 -31.90 -6.27
N VAL A 356 11.05 -32.60 -7.22
CA VAL A 356 10.44 -33.73 -7.91
C VAL A 356 11.30 -34.95 -7.65
N VAL A 357 10.66 -36.08 -7.39
CA VAL A 357 11.31 -37.38 -7.22
C VAL A 357 11.27 -38.10 -8.55
N CYS A 358 12.43 -38.47 -9.05
CA CYS A 358 12.58 -39.16 -10.33
C CYS A 358 13.24 -40.52 -10.12
N ASP A 359 12.95 -41.48 -11.00
CA ASP A 359 13.68 -42.72 -11.12
C ASP A 359 15.01 -42.56 -11.89
N ALA A 360 15.78 -43.64 -12.03
CA ALA A 360 17.04 -43.62 -12.76
C ALA A 360 16.92 -43.28 -14.25
N LYS A 361 15.72 -43.45 -14.85
CA LYS A 361 15.42 -43.04 -16.23
C LYS A 361 14.97 -41.59 -16.35
N GLY A 362 14.88 -40.87 -15.24
CA GLY A 362 14.40 -39.47 -15.21
C GLY A 362 12.87 -39.32 -15.23
N THR A 363 12.11 -40.43 -15.09
CA THR A 363 10.65 -40.40 -15.00
C THR A 363 10.24 -39.77 -13.67
N ILE A 364 9.37 -38.76 -13.70
CA ILE A 364 8.88 -38.15 -12.47
C ILE A 364 7.85 -39.06 -11.81
N LEU A 365 8.21 -39.57 -10.63
CA LEU A 365 7.39 -40.46 -9.84
C LEU A 365 6.49 -39.70 -8.87
N TRP A 366 6.99 -38.62 -8.27
CA TRP A 366 6.25 -37.91 -7.23
C TRP A 366 6.65 -36.45 -7.13
N ILE A 367 5.66 -35.62 -6.90
CA ILE A 367 5.81 -34.21 -6.55
C ILE A 367 5.23 -34.06 -5.14
N PRO A 368 6.05 -33.96 -4.08
CA PRO A 368 5.61 -33.90 -2.69
C PRO A 368 4.57 -32.81 -2.46
N GLY A 369 3.49 -33.16 -1.78
CA GLY A 369 2.36 -32.25 -1.52
C GLY A 369 1.48 -31.90 -2.71
N VAL A 370 1.72 -32.50 -3.88
CA VAL A 370 0.96 -32.20 -5.10
C VAL A 370 0.37 -33.45 -5.75
N ILE A 371 1.18 -34.36 -6.27
CA ILE A 371 0.68 -35.52 -7.03
C ILE A 371 1.72 -36.62 -7.14
N ARG A 372 1.26 -37.85 -7.23
CA ARG A 372 2.08 -39.03 -7.59
C ARG A 372 1.79 -39.53 -9.00
N SER A 373 2.74 -40.23 -9.58
CA SER A 373 2.58 -40.86 -10.90
C SER A 373 1.72 -42.14 -10.85
N ALA A 374 1.35 -42.59 -12.03
CA ALA A 374 0.62 -43.83 -12.20
C ALA A 374 1.50 -45.10 -12.09
N HIS A 375 2.81 -44.96 -11.90
CA HIS A 375 3.75 -46.05 -11.67
C HIS A 375 3.69 -46.52 -10.19
N ALA A 376 2.53 -46.75 -9.68
CA ALA A 376 2.30 -47.06 -8.25
C ALA A 376 1.23 -48.12 -8.07
#